data_40076c93334ef14c87f1e7a35963e012
#
_entry.id   40076c93334ef14c87f1e7a35963e012
#
_cell.length_a   1.000
_cell.length_b   1.000
_cell.length_c   1.000
_cell.angle_alpha   90.00
_cell.angle_beta   90.00
_cell.angle_gamma   90.00
#
_symmetry.space_group_name_H-M   'P 1'
#
loop_
_entity.id
_entity.type
_entity.pdbx_description
1 polymer ?
#
loop_
_entity_poly.entity_id
_entity_poly.type
_entity_poly.pdbx_seq_one_letter_code
_entity_poly.pdbx_strand_id
1 'polypeptide(L)'
;FKIALKKVKMLLRKNPEADFISISQNDVPERCHCKNCKALEEKYACSGAPVFWFADKIARAIKDEFPKVAVEILPYVYSDEPPKGLVFSENIAIRFTTMNFCREHQLTDEKCKYNLKQKANLDGFAKLTNNLYIWDYAANFYNYLMPIPQLYSLYWNFRYYMEKGARGIMVQASGASDDGAFDRMWNYALGKLLWEPYMD
;
A
#
# COMPACT_ATOMS: atom_id res chain seq x y z
N PHE A 1 -19.39 6.45 11.98
CA PHE A 1 -18.18 6.81 12.71
C PHE A 1 -18.17 6.24 14.13
N LYS A 2 -19.13 6.61 15.02
CA LYS A 2 -19.14 6.19 16.44
C LYS A 2 -19.03 4.68 16.65
N ILE A 3 -19.75 3.86 15.86
CA ILE A 3 -19.71 2.40 15.94
C ILE A 3 -18.33 1.86 15.57
N ALA A 4 -17.76 2.34 14.45
CA ALA A 4 -16.44 1.92 14.00
C ALA A 4 -15.35 2.31 15.01
N LEU A 5 -15.38 3.55 15.52
CA LEU A 5 -14.43 3.99 16.54
C LEU A 5 -14.50 3.13 17.81
N LYS A 6 -15.71 2.81 18.29
CA LYS A 6 -15.88 1.90 19.43
C LYS A 6 -15.26 0.52 19.16
N LYS A 7 -15.48 -0.03 17.95
CA LYS A 7 -14.92 -1.33 17.56
C LYS A 7 -13.39 -1.28 17.45
N VAL A 8 -12.83 -0.24 16.85
CA VAL A 8 -11.38 -0.01 16.75
C VAL A 8 -10.75 0.02 18.14
N LYS A 9 -11.26 0.86 19.05
CA LYS A 9 -10.76 0.94 20.42
C LYS A 9 -10.87 -0.40 21.17
N MET A 10 -11.95 -1.13 20.98
CA MET A 10 -12.12 -2.48 21.56
C MET A 10 -11.07 -3.46 21.03
N LEU A 11 -10.78 -3.45 19.74
CA LEU A 11 -9.78 -4.33 19.12
C LEU A 11 -8.36 -3.98 19.62
N LEU A 12 -8.03 -2.71 19.70
CA LEU A 12 -6.71 -2.26 20.20
C LEU A 12 -6.51 -2.60 21.67
N ARG A 13 -7.54 -2.45 22.52
CA ARG A 13 -7.45 -2.86 23.93
C ARG A 13 -7.29 -4.37 24.11
N LYS A 14 -7.79 -5.19 23.18
CA LYS A 14 -7.59 -6.64 23.18
C LYS A 14 -6.21 -7.05 22.64
N ASN A 15 -5.56 -6.17 21.87
CA ASN A 15 -4.26 -6.43 21.24
C ASN A 15 -3.30 -5.27 21.56
N PRO A 16 -2.82 -5.14 22.81
CA PRO A 16 -2.02 -3.98 23.24
C PRO A 16 -0.66 -3.89 22.55
N GLU A 17 -0.18 -4.96 21.95
CA GLU A 17 1.08 -5.03 21.20
C GLU A 17 0.92 -4.69 19.70
N ALA A 18 -0.29 -4.30 19.27
CA ALA A 18 -0.53 -3.97 17.87
C ALA A 18 0.11 -2.62 17.50
N ASP A 19 0.97 -2.61 16.50
CA ASP A 19 1.54 -1.40 15.91
C ASP A 19 0.60 -0.74 14.89
N PHE A 20 -0.29 -1.54 14.28
CA PHE A 20 -1.19 -1.10 13.21
C PHE A 20 -2.62 -1.55 13.44
N ILE A 21 -3.55 -0.73 12.97
CA ILE A 21 -4.93 -1.13 12.71
C ILE A 21 -5.32 -0.70 11.29
N SER A 22 -5.74 -1.65 10.46
CA SER A 22 -6.11 -1.35 9.07
C SER A 22 -7.54 -0.84 8.96
N ILE A 23 -7.69 0.30 8.27
CA ILE A 23 -8.97 0.89 7.86
C ILE A 23 -8.90 1.07 6.35
N SER A 24 -9.20 -0.01 5.64
CA SER A 24 -9.07 -0.06 4.19
C SER A 24 -10.41 -0.40 3.53
N GLN A 25 -10.49 -0.22 2.23
CA GLN A 25 -11.64 -0.64 1.45
C GLN A 25 -11.82 -2.15 1.43
N ASN A 26 -12.99 -2.62 1.05
CA ASN A 26 -13.21 -4.01 0.70
C ASN A 26 -12.51 -4.34 -0.62
N ASP A 27 -12.16 -5.61 -0.82
CA ASP A 27 -11.52 -6.11 -2.04
C ASP A 27 -12.56 -6.29 -3.18
N VAL A 28 -13.15 -5.17 -3.55
CA VAL A 28 -14.14 -5.06 -4.64
C VAL A 28 -13.96 -3.74 -5.39
N PRO A 29 -14.27 -3.68 -6.69
CA PRO A 29 -14.16 -2.45 -7.47
C PRO A 29 -15.29 -1.44 -7.15
N GLU A 30 -16.38 -1.89 -6.58
CA GLU A 30 -17.55 -1.06 -6.27
C GLU A 30 -17.27 -0.18 -5.05
N ARG A 31 -17.74 1.05 -5.11
CA ARG A 31 -17.68 2.02 -4.03
C ARG A 31 -19.03 2.70 -3.78
N CYS A 32 -19.15 3.37 -2.65
CA CYS A 32 -20.37 4.10 -2.30
C CYS A 32 -20.53 5.36 -3.17
N HIS A 33 -21.67 5.50 -3.84
CA HIS A 33 -22.02 6.66 -4.67
C HIS A 33 -23.05 7.59 -4.02
N CYS A 34 -23.24 7.55 -2.71
CA CYS A 34 -24.13 8.47 -2.03
C CYS A 34 -23.63 9.92 -2.10
N LYS A 35 -24.53 10.89 -1.87
CA LYS A 35 -24.22 12.34 -1.95
C LYS A 35 -22.99 12.72 -1.15
N ASN A 36 -22.81 12.16 0.06
CA ASN A 36 -21.69 12.51 0.94
C ASN A 36 -20.35 11.97 0.40
N CYS A 37 -20.33 10.73 -0.13
CA CYS A 37 -19.13 10.15 -0.73
C CYS A 37 -18.72 10.91 -1.99
N LYS A 38 -19.68 11.22 -2.88
CA LYS A 38 -19.42 12.03 -4.09
C LYS A 38 -18.85 13.41 -3.75
N ALA A 39 -19.39 14.08 -2.75
CA ALA A 39 -18.88 15.38 -2.30
C ALA A 39 -17.42 15.30 -1.79
N LEU A 40 -17.02 14.20 -1.15
CA LEU A 40 -15.62 13.97 -0.75
C LEU A 40 -14.73 13.66 -1.96
N GLU A 41 -15.19 12.85 -2.90
CA GLU A 41 -14.48 12.55 -4.15
C GLU A 41 -14.21 13.84 -4.95
N GLU A 42 -15.21 14.71 -5.09
CA GLU A 42 -15.08 16.00 -5.76
C GLU A 42 -14.11 16.93 -5.03
N LYS A 43 -14.27 17.04 -3.70
CA LYS A 43 -13.43 17.91 -2.86
C LYS A 43 -11.94 17.55 -2.94
N TYR A 44 -11.61 16.28 -2.95
CA TYR A 44 -10.23 15.79 -2.89
C TYR A 44 -9.74 15.21 -4.23
N ALA A 45 -10.56 15.34 -5.29
CA ALA A 45 -10.26 14.88 -6.64
C ALA A 45 -9.75 13.43 -6.71
N CYS A 46 -10.35 12.53 -5.93
CA CYS A 46 -9.90 11.16 -5.76
C CYS A 46 -11.06 10.24 -5.38
N SER A 47 -11.23 9.13 -6.10
CA SER A 47 -12.29 8.13 -5.83
C SER A 47 -12.14 7.45 -4.46
N GLY A 48 -10.92 7.34 -3.93
CA GLY A 48 -10.61 6.80 -2.60
C GLY A 48 -10.85 7.77 -1.45
N ALA A 49 -11.18 9.04 -1.73
CA ALA A 49 -11.28 10.10 -0.72
C ALA A 49 -12.20 9.77 0.47
N PRO A 50 -13.37 9.10 0.29
CA PRO A 50 -14.19 8.71 1.43
C PRO A 50 -13.48 7.77 2.42
N VAL A 51 -12.70 6.82 1.92
CA VAL A 51 -11.93 5.86 2.73
C VAL A 51 -10.81 6.61 3.46
N PHE A 52 -10.03 7.42 2.74
CA PHE A 52 -8.93 8.20 3.29
C PHE A 52 -9.39 9.16 4.39
N TRP A 53 -10.45 9.90 4.11
CA TRP A 53 -11.04 10.83 5.08
C TRP A 53 -11.57 10.11 6.34
N PHE A 54 -12.19 8.95 6.15
CA PHE A 54 -12.72 8.17 7.26
C PHE A 54 -11.60 7.59 8.13
N ALA A 55 -10.56 7.03 7.50
CA ALA A 55 -9.38 6.51 8.20
C ALA A 55 -8.65 7.62 8.97
N ASP A 56 -8.47 8.80 8.37
CA ASP A 56 -7.88 9.97 9.04
C ASP A 56 -8.69 10.40 10.27
N LYS A 57 -10.02 10.40 10.17
CA LYS A 57 -10.88 10.66 11.34
C LYS A 57 -10.71 9.64 12.46
N ILE A 58 -10.55 8.37 12.15
CA ILE A 58 -10.26 7.33 13.13
C ILE A 58 -8.87 7.58 13.74
N ALA A 59 -7.86 7.84 12.92
CA ALA A 59 -6.49 8.08 13.35
C ALA A 59 -6.42 9.23 14.37
N ARG A 60 -7.03 10.35 14.06
CA ARG A 60 -7.10 11.50 15.00
C ARG A 60 -7.83 11.16 16.30
N ALA A 61 -8.88 10.33 16.23
CA ALA A 61 -9.70 10.00 17.41
C ALA A 61 -9.07 8.96 18.34
N ILE A 62 -8.04 8.23 17.89
CA ILE A 62 -7.35 7.23 18.71
C ILE A 62 -5.96 7.66 19.18
N LYS A 63 -5.40 8.73 18.59
CA LYS A 63 -4.00 9.15 18.77
C LYS A 63 -3.58 9.30 20.23
N ASP A 64 -4.41 9.95 21.05
CA ASP A 64 -4.08 10.21 22.46
C ASP A 64 -4.17 8.95 23.33
N GLU A 65 -5.12 8.06 23.02
CA GLU A 65 -5.30 6.83 23.79
C GLU A 65 -4.34 5.71 23.34
N PHE A 66 -3.96 5.71 22.06
CA PHE A 66 -3.08 4.71 21.45
C PHE A 66 -1.94 5.39 20.66
N PRO A 67 -1.01 6.09 21.33
CA PRO A 67 -0.02 6.95 20.65
C PRO A 67 1.00 6.19 19.79
N LYS A 68 1.17 4.87 20.02
CA LYS A 68 2.08 4.02 19.24
C LYS A 68 1.42 3.41 18.01
N VAL A 69 0.08 3.43 17.92
CA VAL A 69 -0.66 2.74 16.88
C VAL A 69 -0.82 3.62 15.65
N ALA A 70 -0.41 3.11 14.50
CA ALA A 70 -0.72 3.72 13.22
C ALA A 70 -2.01 3.16 12.63
N VAL A 71 -2.81 4.03 12.01
CA VAL A 71 -3.95 3.61 11.19
C VAL A 71 -3.47 3.39 9.76
N GLU A 72 -3.47 2.14 9.35
CA GLU A 72 -3.01 1.72 8.04
C GLU A 72 -4.13 1.82 7.01
N ILE A 73 -3.80 2.32 5.84
CA ILE A 73 -4.66 2.35 4.66
C ILE A 73 -3.95 1.62 3.52
N LEU A 74 -4.67 0.77 2.80
CA LEU A 74 -4.21 0.12 1.57
C LEU A 74 -4.85 0.81 0.36
N PRO A 75 -4.14 1.72 -0.34
CA PRO A 75 -4.61 2.27 -1.60
C PRO A 75 -4.48 1.24 -2.73
N TYR A 76 -5.61 0.88 -3.35
CA TYR A 76 -5.62 0.01 -4.52
C TYR A 76 -7.00 0.03 -5.21
N VAL A 77 -7.10 -0.50 -6.41
CA VAL A 77 -8.31 -0.49 -7.24
C VAL A 77 -8.82 0.94 -7.41
N TYR A 78 -9.97 1.31 -6.84
CA TYR A 78 -10.54 2.65 -6.98
C TYR A 78 -9.89 3.71 -6.08
N SER A 79 -9.05 3.30 -5.15
CA SER A 79 -8.32 4.21 -4.23
C SER A 79 -6.82 4.32 -4.52
N ASP A 80 -6.36 3.89 -5.69
CA ASP A 80 -4.96 3.88 -6.07
C ASP A 80 -4.35 5.28 -6.33
N GLU A 81 -5.19 6.31 -6.44
CA GLU A 81 -4.76 7.69 -6.64
C GLU A 81 -4.74 8.48 -5.33
N PRO A 82 -3.69 9.27 -5.08
CA PRO A 82 -3.59 10.07 -3.87
C PRO A 82 -4.59 11.23 -3.85
N PRO A 83 -5.22 11.53 -2.69
CA PRO A 83 -6.15 12.64 -2.56
C PRO A 83 -5.43 13.98 -2.64
N LYS A 84 -6.03 14.99 -3.30
CA LYS A 84 -5.50 16.34 -3.40
C LYS A 84 -5.98 17.19 -2.21
N GLY A 85 -5.05 17.80 -1.48
CA GLY A 85 -5.38 18.73 -0.39
C GLY A 85 -5.91 18.07 0.89
N LEU A 86 -5.87 16.76 1.01
CA LEU A 86 -6.11 16.07 2.27
C LEU A 86 -4.81 16.03 3.08
N VAL A 87 -4.85 16.54 4.31
CA VAL A 87 -3.72 16.50 5.24
C VAL A 87 -3.98 15.39 6.25
N PHE A 88 -3.18 14.34 6.19
CA PHE A 88 -3.26 13.20 7.10
C PHE A 88 -2.72 13.52 8.49
N SER A 89 -3.31 12.86 9.49
CA SER A 89 -2.72 12.77 10.82
C SER A 89 -1.39 12.03 10.76
N GLU A 90 -0.44 12.38 11.62
CA GLU A 90 0.91 11.80 11.64
C GLU A 90 0.93 10.29 11.90
N ASN A 91 -0.12 9.75 12.53
CA ASN A 91 -0.31 8.32 12.76
C ASN A 91 -1.06 7.60 11.63
N ILE A 92 -1.16 8.19 10.43
CA ILE A 92 -1.57 7.46 9.22
C ILE A 92 -0.36 6.75 8.62
N ALA A 93 -0.52 5.46 8.35
CA ALA A 93 0.40 4.67 7.54
C ALA A 93 -0.25 4.34 6.19
N ILE A 94 0.49 4.50 5.11
CA ILE A 94 0.07 4.08 3.77
C ILE A 94 0.84 2.82 3.40
N ARG A 95 0.14 1.72 3.15
CA ARG A 95 0.70 0.51 2.55
C ARG A 95 0.35 0.49 1.08
N PHE A 96 1.19 1.11 0.27
CA PHE A 96 0.97 1.22 -1.17
C PHE A 96 1.14 -0.14 -1.84
N THR A 97 0.13 -0.54 -2.65
CA THR A 97 0.16 -1.82 -3.36
C THR A 97 0.63 -1.63 -4.80
N THR A 98 1.48 -2.53 -5.27
CA THR A 98 2.02 -2.47 -6.64
C THR A 98 1.23 -3.35 -7.62
N MET A 99 -0.04 -3.64 -7.30
CA MET A 99 -0.88 -4.55 -8.09
C MET A 99 -0.92 -4.20 -9.58
N ASN A 100 -0.98 -2.91 -9.90
CA ASN A 100 -1.11 -2.41 -11.27
C ASN A 100 0.22 -2.09 -11.96
N PHE A 101 1.37 -2.52 -11.38
CA PHE A 101 2.67 -2.27 -11.99
C PHE A 101 2.91 -3.19 -13.20
N CYS A 102 3.55 -2.65 -14.23
CA CYS A 102 4.20 -3.46 -15.23
C CYS A 102 5.39 -4.19 -14.58
N ARG A 103 5.42 -5.52 -14.68
CA ARG A 103 6.45 -6.34 -14.04
C ARG A 103 7.75 -6.42 -14.84
N GLU A 104 7.67 -6.19 -16.14
CA GLU A 104 8.81 -6.23 -17.04
C GLU A 104 9.72 -5.01 -16.87
N HIS A 105 9.13 -3.81 -16.73
CA HIS A 105 9.85 -2.55 -16.68
C HIS A 105 10.00 -2.05 -15.23
N GLN A 106 11.13 -1.41 -14.94
CA GLN A 106 11.29 -0.69 -13.70
C GLN A 106 10.30 0.48 -13.58
N LEU A 107 9.96 0.86 -12.36
CA LEU A 107 8.98 1.92 -12.09
C LEU A 107 9.39 3.29 -12.66
N THR A 108 10.68 3.51 -12.80
CA THR A 108 11.26 4.76 -13.33
C THR A 108 11.45 4.77 -14.84
N ASP A 109 11.06 3.70 -15.55
CA ASP A 109 11.17 3.67 -17.02
C ASP A 109 10.15 4.62 -17.66
N GLU A 110 10.63 5.71 -18.21
CA GLU A 110 9.82 6.76 -18.84
C GLU A 110 9.06 6.30 -20.09
N LYS A 111 9.43 5.16 -20.68
CA LYS A 111 8.73 4.56 -21.82
C LYS A 111 7.56 3.70 -21.41
N CYS A 112 7.51 3.25 -20.16
CA CYS A 112 6.45 2.40 -19.65
C CYS A 112 5.25 3.23 -19.14
N LYS A 113 4.25 3.45 -20.00
CA LYS A 113 3.07 4.24 -19.66
C LYS A 113 2.32 3.75 -18.41
N TYR A 114 2.30 2.45 -18.17
CA TYR A 114 1.68 1.87 -16.97
C TYR A 114 2.42 2.28 -15.70
N ASN A 115 3.75 2.17 -15.71
CA ASN A 115 4.55 2.51 -14.55
C ASN A 115 4.64 4.01 -14.31
N LEU A 116 4.57 4.86 -15.33
CA LEU A 116 4.54 6.32 -15.15
C LEU A 116 3.35 6.76 -14.27
N LYS A 117 2.14 6.22 -14.50
CA LYS A 117 0.97 6.53 -13.66
C LYS A 117 1.20 6.02 -12.24
N GLN A 118 1.66 4.78 -12.09
CA GLN A 118 1.84 4.17 -10.77
C GLN A 118 2.96 4.84 -9.97
N LYS A 119 4.03 5.25 -10.65
CA LYS A 119 5.08 6.08 -10.06
C LYS A 119 4.53 7.41 -9.53
N ALA A 120 3.71 8.09 -10.31
CA ALA A 120 3.08 9.35 -9.89
C ALA A 120 2.18 9.16 -8.67
N ASN A 121 1.44 8.04 -8.60
CA ASN A 121 0.61 7.70 -7.45
C ASN A 121 1.46 7.44 -6.20
N LEU A 122 2.52 6.62 -6.31
CA LEU A 122 3.45 6.38 -5.21
C LEU A 122 4.11 7.67 -4.72
N ASP A 123 4.62 8.50 -5.63
CA ASP A 123 5.23 9.81 -5.31
C ASP A 123 4.23 10.73 -4.60
N GLY A 124 2.97 10.66 -4.98
CA GLY A 124 1.90 11.42 -4.36
C GLY A 124 1.62 10.96 -2.92
N PHE A 125 1.50 9.67 -2.68
CA PHE A 125 1.31 9.13 -1.32
C PHE A 125 2.54 9.34 -0.44
N ALA A 126 3.75 9.21 -0.97
CA ALA A 126 4.99 9.46 -0.23
C ALA A 126 5.08 10.90 0.31
N LYS A 127 4.42 11.87 -0.33
CA LYS A 127 4.34 13.26 0.15
C LYS A 127 3.29 13.47 1.24
N LEU A 128 2.37 12.54 1.41
CA LEU A 128 1.24 12.67 2.34
C LEU A 128 1.50 12.03 3.70
N THR A 129 2.50 11.15 3.82
CA THR A 129 2.82 10.45 5.07
C THR A 129 4.31 10.20 5.21
N ASN A 130 4.80 10.19 6.46
CA ASN A 130 6.14 9.71 6.80
C ASN A 130 6.14 8.22 7.17
N ASN A 131 5.00 7.54 7.07
CA ASN A 131 4.82 6.13 7.39
C ASN A 131 4.41 5.37 6.11
N LEU A 132 5.28 5.39 5.10
CA LEU A 132 5.09 4.67 3.84
C LEU A 132 5.57 3.22 3.97
N TYR A 133 4.74 2.29 3.57
CA TYR A 133 5.04 0.86 3.42
C TYR A 133 4.65 0.40 2.03
N ILE A 134 5.30 -0.64 1.54
CA ILE A 134 5.03 -1.20 0.22
C ILE A 134 4.52 -2.63 0.36
N TRP A 135 3.48 -2.95 -0.41
CA TRP A 135 3.04 -4.31 -0.66
C TRP A 135 3.33 -4.64 -2.12
N ASP A 136 4.42 -5.35 -2.35
CA ASP A 136 4.81 -5.79 -3.69
C ASP A 136 4.44 -7.26 -3.94
N TYR A 137 4.59 -7.71 -5.16
CA TYR A 137 4.18 -9.03 -5.61
C TYR A 137 5.30 -9.68 -6.41
N ALA A 138 5.57 -10.96 -6.13
CA ALA A 138 6.60 -11.76 -6.78
C ALA A 138 6.08 -13.11 -7.27
N ALA A 139 4.80 -13.19 -7.62
CA ALA A 139 4.20 -14.38 -8.18
C ALA A 139 3.24 -14.04 -9.32
N ASN A 140 3.13 -14.94 -10.30
CA ASN A 140 2.10 -14.89 -11.32
C ASN A 140 0.84 -15.58 -10.79
N PHE A 141 -0.10 -14.79 -10.27
CA PHE A 141 -1.33 -15.31 -9.68
C PHE A 141 -2.30 -15.97 -10.66
N TYR A 142 -2.11 -15.78 -11.96
CA TYR A 142 -2.87 -16.49 -13.00
C TYR A 142 -2.31 -17.88 -13.30
N ASN A 143 -0.99 -18.06 -13.10
CA ASN A 143 -0.31 -19.33 -13.32
C ASN A 143 1.01 -19.35 -12.55
N TYR A 144 1.03 -19.98 -11.39
CA TYR A 144 2.21 -20.05 -10.51
C TYR A 144 3.41 -20.76 -11.14
N LEU A 145 3.18 -21.63 -12.14
CA LEU A 145 4.26 -22.32 -12.88
C LEU A 145 4.87 -21.46 -13.98
N MET A 146 4.27 -20.30 -14.30
CA MET A 146 4.80 -19.40 -15.31
C MET A 146 5.65 -18.31 -14.66
N PRO A 147 6.94 -18.17 -15.03
CA PRO A 147 7.81 -17.12 -14.50
C PRO A 147 7.28 -15.72 -14.79
N ILE A 148 7.59 -14.78 -13.89
CA ILE A 148 7.37 -13.36 -14.14
C ILE A 148 8.70 -12.68 -14.49
N PRO A 149 8.76 -11.82 -15.51
CA PRO A 149 9.99 -11.15 -15.92
C PRO A 149 10.28 -9.92 -15.07
N GLN A 150 10.42 -10.08 -13.73
CA GLN A 150 10.55 -8.92 -12.82
C GLN A 150 11.85 -8.88 -12.01
N LEU A 151 12.79 -9.83 -12.16
CA LEU A 151 14.04 -9.83 -11.38
C LEU A 151 14.81 -8.52 -11.51
N TYR A 152 14.95 -8.03 -12.74
CA TYR A 152 15.63 -6.78 -13.01
C TYR A 152 14.85 -5.57 -12.47
N SER A 153 13.54 -5.54 -12.68
CA SER A 153 12.71 -4.40 -12.25
C SER A 153 12.59 -4.31 -10.74
N LEU A 154 12.54 -5.44 -10.00
CA LEU A 154 12.48 -5.45 -8.52
C LEU A 154 13.69 -4.78 -7.88
N TYR A 155 14.88 -5.06 -8.37
CA TYR A 155 16.11 -4.46 -7.88
C TYR A 155 16.06 -2.92 -7.89
N TRP A 156 15.65 -2.33 -9.00
CA TRP A 156 15.52 -0.89 -9.14
C TRP A 156 14.31 -0.33 -8.39
N ASN A 157 13.20 -1.07 -8.37
CA ASN A 157 11.99 -0.66 -7.69
C ASN A 157 12.21 -0.59 -6.16
N PHE A 158 12.93 -1.54 -5.57
CA PHE A 158 13.23 -1.51 -4.13
C PHE A 158 14.07 -0.30 -3.75
N ARG A 159 15.08 0.03 -4.53
CA ARG A 159 15.86 1.27 -4.34
C ARG A 159 14.98 2.49 -4.42
N TYR A 160 14.11 2.54 -5.42
CA TYR A 160 13.16 3.65 -5.56
C TYR A 160 12.20 3.75 -4.36
N TYR A 161 11.69 2.65 -3.84
CA TYR A 161 10.86 2.68 -2.64
C TYR A 161 11.61 3.25 -1.44
N MET A 162 12.86 2.87 -1.24
CA MET A 162 13.71 3.40 -0.17
C MET A 162 13.97 4.90 -0.35
N GLU A 163 14.26 5.36 -1.56
CA GLU A 163 14.43 6.79 -1.90
C GLU A 163 13.14 7.60 -1.61
N LYS A 164 11.96 6.99 -1.73
CA LYS A 164 10.67 7.60 -1.38
C LYS A 164 10.35 7.52 0.11
N GLY A 165 11.23 6.99 0.91
CA GLY A 165 11.06 6.90 2.37
C GLY A 165 10.22 5.73 2.83
N ALA A 166 10.14 4.65 2.05
CA ALA A 166 9.49 3.43 2.51
C ALA A 166 10.19 2.87 3.75
N ARG A 167 9.41 2.61 4.80
CA ARG A 167 9.90 2.09 6.09
C ARG A 167 9.89 0.56 6.15
N GLY A 168 9.18 -0.07 5.24
CA GLY A 168 9.11 -1.52 5.14
C GLY A 168 8.50 -1.95 3.81
N ILE A 169 8.93 -3.11 3.34
CA ILE A 169 8.46 -3.73 2.11
C ILE A 169 8.00 -5.15 2.45
N MET A 170 6.78 -5.50 2.08
CA MET A 170 6.27 -6.87 2.11
C MET A 170 6.08 -7.32 0.68
N VAL A 171 6.59 -8.50 0.36
CA VAL A 171 6.44 -9.09 -0.97
C VAL A 171 5.58 -10.33 -0.88
N GLN A 172 4.43 -10.30 -1.55
CA GLN A 172 3.57 -11.47 -1.66
C GLN A 172 4.10 -12.39 -2.77
N ALA A 173 4.59 -13.54 -2.37
CA ALA A 173 5.01 -14.62 -3.26
C ALA A 173 3.89 -15.65 -3.48
N SER A 174 4.17 -16.75 -4.18
CA SER A 174 3.21 -17.84 -4.37
C SER A 174 2.95 -18.54 -3.04
N GLY A 175 1.79 -18.31 -2.45
CA GLY A 175 1.38 -18.93 -1.18
C GLY A 175 0.48 -20.16 -1.34
N ALA A 176 0.04 -20.44 -2.57
CA ALA A 176 -0.93 -21.51 -2.85
C ALA A 176 -0.32 -22.75 -3.51
N SER A 177 0.98 -22.77 -3.74
CA SER A 177 1.70 -23.90 -4.33
C SER A 177 3.07 -24.03 -3.67
N ASP A 178 3.45 -25.26 -3.38
CA ASP A 178 4.75 -25.58 -2.78
C ASP A 178 5.92 -25.40 -3.75
N ASP A 179 5.65 -25.36 -5.05
CA ASP A 179 6.64 -25.26 -6.13
C ASP A 179 6.14 -24.35 -7.28
N GLY A 180 6.12 -23.04 -7.04
CA GLY A 180 5.97 -22.07 -8.14
C GLY A 180 7.26 -21.94 -8.98
N ALA A 181 7.16 -21.30 -10.16
CA ALA A 181 8.29 -21.13 -11.04
C ALA A 181 9.46 -20.42 -10.36
N PHE A 182 10.52 -21.15 -10.09
CA PHE A 182 11.74 -20.66 -9.46
C PHE A 182 11.55 -20.08 -8.05
N ASP A 183 10.55 -20.48 -7.29
CA ASP A 183 10.22 -19.93 -5.96
C ASP A 183 11.43 -19.87 -5.01
N ARG A 184 12.25 -20.93 -4.98
CA ARG A 184 13.46 -20.95 -4.12
C ARG A 184 14.46 -19.87 -4.52
N MET A 185 14.67 -19.67 -5.82
CA MET A 185 15.53 -18.62 -6.34
C MET A 185 14.94 -17.23 -6.01
N TRP A 186 13.63 -17.06 -6.20
CA TRP A 186 12.92 -15.84 -5.88
C TRP A 186 13.02 -15.51 -4.39
N ASN A 187 12.73 -16.46 -3.51
CA ASN A 187 12.80 -16.25 -2.06
C ASN A 187 14.21 -15.88 -1.61
N TYR A 188 15.24 -16.50 -2.20
CA TYR A 188 16.63 -16.14 -1.93
C TYR A 188 16.94 -14.70 -2.39
N ALA A 189 16.64 -14.36 -3.63
CA ALA A 189 16.90 -13.03 -4.19
C ALA A 189 16.13 -11.94 -3.44
N LEU A 190 14.85 -12.16 -3.15
CA LEU A 190 14.01 -11.25 -2.37
C LEU A 190 14.53 -11.07 -0.95
N GLY A 191 14.92 -12.16 -0.29
CA GLY A 191 15.51 -12.09 1.07
C GLY A 191 16.78 -11.24 1.09
N LYS A 192 17.63 -11.37 0.09
CA LYS A 192 18.83 -10.52 -0.06
C LYS A 192 18.45 -9.05 -0.30
N LEU A 193 17.57 -8.77 -1.26
CA LEU A 193 17.15 -7.40 -1.59
C LEU A 193 16.41 -6.71 -0.43
N LEU A 194 15.61 -7.45 0.34
CA LEU A 194 14.92 -6.91 1.51
C LEU A 194 15.88 -6.59 2.65
N TRP A 195 16.97 -7.34 2.78
CA TRP A 195 18.01 -7.10 3.80
C TRP A 195 18.94 -5.97 3.39
N GLU A 196 19.41 -5.95 2.14
CA GLU A 196 20.38 -5.00 1.61
C GLU A 196 19.93 -4.52 0.21
N PRO A 197 19.05 -3.51 0.13
CA PRO A 197 18.50 -3.01 -1.14
C PRO A 197 19.56 -2.39 -2.08
N TYR A 198 20.72 -2.03 -1.54
CA TYR A 198 21.81 -1.38 -2.27
C TYR A 198 22.98 -2.31 -2.58
N MET A 199 22.83 -3.61 -2.34
CA MET A 199 23.86 -4.59 -2.73
C MET A 199 24.11 -4.56 -4.24
N ASP A 200 25.36 -4.77 -4.65
CA ASP A 200 25.77 -4.91 -6.05
C ASP A 200 25.45 -6.31 -6.62
#